data_41b612049ceec0c933ee14e9692bdc4d
#
_entry.id   41b612049ceec0c933ee14e9692bdc4d
#
_cell.length_a   1.000
_cell.length_b   1.000
_cell.length_c   1.000
_cell.angle_alpha   90.00
_cell.angle_beta   90.00
_cell.angle_gamma   90.00
#
_symmetry.space_group_name_H-M   'P 1'
#
loop_
_entity.id
_entity.type
_entity.pdbx_description
1 polymer ?
#
loop_
_entity_poly.entity_id
_entity_poly.type
_entity_poly.pdbx_seq_one_letter_code
_entity_poly.pdbx_strand_id
1 'polypeptide(L)'
;MKAEINRIKWKSRRGMRELDLLFENFFKFYADKISKSELQTLRELLVYDDQSLFDFIFKEIKLGNSDHEDFIKKYLKKYEK
;
A
#
# COMPACT_ATOMS: atom_id res chain seq x y z
N MET A 1 -1.77 -0.09 18.16
CA MET A 1 -1.41 -0.12 16.74
C MET A 1 -1.11 -1.50 16.19
N LYS A 2 -0.48 -2.34 16.97
CA LYS A 2 -0.12 -3.67 16.46
C LYS A 2 -1.32 -4.51 16.03
N ALA A 3 -2.39 -4.48 16.81
CA ALA A 3 -3.61 -5.21 16.46
C ALA A 3 -4.27 -4.65 15.20
N GLU A 4 -4.23 -3.33 15.06
CA GLU A 4 -4.76 -2.68 13.86
C GLU A 4 -3.96 -3.04 12.62
N ILE A 5 -2.65 -3.05 12.75
CA ILE A 5 -1.75 -3.43 11.65
C ILE A 5 -2.05 -4.85 11.20
N ASN A 6 -2.20 -5.79 12.13
CA ASN A 6 -2.51 -7.17 11.78
C ASN A 6 -3.84 -7.29 11.04
N ARG A 7 -4.84 -6.55 11.50
CA ARG A 7 -6.16 -6.55 10.86
C ARG A 7 -6.07 -6.00 9.44
N ILE A 8 -5.33 -4.93 9.26
CA ILE A 8 -5.12 -4.33 7.94
C ILE A 8 -4.35 -5.29 7.03
N LYS A 9 -3.35 -5.96 7.58
CA LYS A 9 -2.56 -6.93 6.84
C LYS A 9 -3.45 -8.02 6.22
N TRP A 10 -4.42 -8.53 6.98
CA TRP A 10 -5.34 -9.52 6.46
C TRP A 10 -6.19 -8.98 5.33
N LYS A 11 -6.62 -7.72 5.44
CA LYS A 11 -7.44 -7.08 4.42
C LYS A 11 -6.64 -6.65 3.20
N SER A 12 -5.33 -6.63 3.27
CA SER A 12 -4.48 -6.17 2.18
C SER A 12 -4.14 -7.25 1.16
N ARG A 13 -4.61 -8.48 1.35
CA ARG A 13 -4.37 -9.55 0.39
C ARG A 13 -4.99 -9.18 -0.95
N ARG A 14 -4.21 -9.35 -1.99
CA ARG A 14 -4.61 -8.94 -3.34
C ARG A 14 -4.66 -10.12 -4.29
N GLY A 15 -5.52 -10.01 -5.31
CA GLY A 15 -5.60 -11.02 -6.35
C GLY A 15 -4.39 -11.00 -7.29
N MET A 16 -3.77 -9.82 -7.46
CA MET A 16 -2.56 -9.71 -8.26
C MET A 16 -1.35 -10.02 -7.41
N ARG A 17 -0.54 -10.94 -7.88
CA ARG A 17 0.66 -11.37 -7.17
C ARG A 17 1.65 -10.22 -6.95
N GLU A 18 1.83 -9.38 -7.96
CA GLU A 18 2.76 -8.25 -7.87
C GLU A 18 2.39 -7.30 -6.73
N LEU A 19 1.11 -7.00 -6.60
CA LEU A 19 0.63 -6.12 -5.54
C LEU A 19 0.73 -6.81 -4.18
N ASP A 20 0.39 -8.08 -4.13
CA ASP A 20 0.44 -8.86 -2.90
C ASP A 20 1.87 -8.86 -2.35
N LEU A 21 2.87 -9.04 -3.21
CA LEU A 21 4.27 -9.00 -2.80
C LEU A 21 4.70 -7.63 -2.30
N LEU A 22 4.23 -6.55 -2.93
CA LEU A 22 4.57 -5.21 -2.48
C LEU A 22 4.00 -4.93 -1.09
N PHE A 23 2.75 -5.29 -0.84
CA PHE A 23 2.16 -5.13 0.48
C PHE A 23 2.82 -6.01 1.52
N GLU A 24 3.16 -7.24 1.14
CA GLU A 24 3.84 -8.15 2.05
C GLU A 24 5.17 -7.58 2.50
N ASN A 25 5.96 -7.04 1.58
CA ASN A 25 7.22 -6.39 1.89
C ASN A 25 7.02 -5.16 2.77
N PHE A 26 5.99 -4.37 2.47
CA PHE A 26 5.67 -3.21 3.29
C PHE A 26 5.41 -3.63 4.73
N PHE A 27 4.57 -4.63 4.95
CA PHE A 27 4.25 -5.07 6.30
C PHE A 27 5.46 -5.68 7.01
N LYS A 28 6.34 -6.30 6.26
CA LYS A 28 7.54 -6.90 6.84
C LYS A 28 8.56 -5.84 7.29
N PHE A 29 8.74 -4.77 6.53
CA PHE A 29 9.82 -3.83 6.77
C PHE A 29 9.39 -2.46 7.28
N TYR A 30 8.19 -2.01 7.01
CA TYR A 30 7.79 -0.64 7.29
C TYR A 30 6.57 -0.47 8.19
N ALA A 31 5.79 -1.50 8.41
CA ALA A 31 4.54 -1.36 9.15
C ALA A 31 4.71 -0.79 10.54
N ASP A 32 5.83 -1.09 11.20
CA ASP A 32 6.09 -0.59 12.54
C ASP A 32 6.62 0.85 12.55
N LYS A 33 6.89 1.41 11.39
CA LYS A 33 7.53 2.71 11.28
C LYS A 33 6.59 3.82 10.81
N ILE A 34 5.36 3.49 10.49
CA ILE A 34 4.41 4.48 9.98
C ILE A 34 3.74 5.23 11.13
N SER A 35 3.36 6.47 10.86
CA SER A 35 2.63 7.30 11.82
C SER A 35 1.14 6.95 11.80
N LYS A 36 0.38 7.55 12.71
CA LYS A 36 -1.07 7.37 12.74
C LYS A 36 -1.72 7.90 11.47
N SER A 37 -1.23 9.03 10.96
CA SER A 37 -1.80 9.58 9.73
C SER A 37 -1.48 8.69 8.54
N GLU A 38 -0.30 8.10 8.51
CA GLU A 38 0.05 7.15 7.46
C GLU A 38 -0.77 5.86 7.56
N LEU A 39 -1.10 5.45 8.78
CA LEU A 39 -1.97 4.30 8.96
C LEU A 39 -3.35 4.55 8.35
N GLN A 40 -3.88 5.75 8.51
CA GLN A 40 -5.15 6.11 7.90
C GLN A 40 -5.03 6.10 6.37
N THR A 41 -3.94 6.61 5.83
CA THR A 41 -3.69 6.58 4.40
C THR A 41 -3.65 5.14 3.88
N LEU A 42 -3.01 4.26 4.63
CA LEU A 42 -2.96 2.84 4.27
C LEU A 42 -4.36 2.23 4.20
N ARG A 43 -5.20 2.55 5.17
CA ARG A 43 -6.59 2.06 5.15
C ARG A 43 -7.32 2.53 3.90
N GLU A 44 -7.12 3.77 3.53
CA GLU A 44 -7.75 4.34 2.34
C GLU A 44 -7.24 3.68 1.06
N LEU A 45 -5.97 3.31 1.04
CA LEU A 45 -5.41 2.62 -0.11
C LEU A 45 -6.06 1.26 -0.36
N LEU A 46 -6.48 0.59 0.69
CA LEU A 46 -7.06 -0.74 0.57
C LEU A 46 -8.46 -0.72 -0.07
N VAL A 47 -9.04 0.47 -0.23
CA VAL A 47 -10.32 0.63 -0.91
C VAL A 47 -10.15 0.55 -2.44
N TYR A 48 -8.98 0.87 -2.95
CA TYR A 48 -8.72 0.79 -4.38
C TYR A 48 -8.74 -0.66 -4.86
N ASP A 49 -9.19 -0.87 -6.09
CA ASP A 49 -9.11 -2.19 -6.69
C ASP A 49 -7.68 -2.46 -7.17
N ASP A 50 -7.40 -3.71 -7.49
CA ASP A 50 -6.06 -4.11 -7.91
C ASP A 50 -5.61 -3.39 -9.16
N GLN A 51 -6.51 -3.22 -10.11
CA GLN A 51 -6.17 -2.60 -11.38
C GLN A 51 -5.73 -1.16 -11.23
N SER A 52 -6.42 -0.40 -10.36
CA SER A 52 -6.07 1.00 -10.12
C SER A 52 -4.68 1.12 -9.50
N LEU A 53 -4.40 0.30 -8.50
CA LEU A 53 -3.09 0.31 -7.85
C LEU A 53 -1.99 -0.14 -8.81
N PHE A 54 -2.24 -1.18 -9.57
CA PHE A 54 -1.29 -1.69 -10.55
C PHE A 54 -0.96 -0.63 -11.60
N ASP A 55 -1.98 0.04 -12.11
CA ASP A 55 -1.81 1.06 -13.13
C ASP A 55 -0.97 2.23 -12.61
N PHE A 56 -1.20 2.63 -11.36
CA PHE A 56 -0.38 3.70 -10.80
C PHE A 56 1.07 3.26 -10.61
N ILE A 57 1.28 2.09 -10.05
CA ILE A 57 2.63 1.62 -9.69
C ILE A 57 3.45 1.27 -10.93
N PHE A 58 2.85 0.57 -11.88
CA PHE A 58 3.59 0.02 -13.01
C PHE A 58 3.38 0.76 -14.33
N LYS A 59 2.29 1.50 -14.47
CA LYS A 59 1.99 2.23 -15.70
C LYS A 59 1.93 3.73 -15.51
N GLU A 60 2.17 4.21 -14.30
CA GLU A 60 2.19 5.64 -13.94
C GLU A 60 0.87 6.37 -14.25
N ILE A 61 -0.24 5.68 -14.14
CA ILE A 61 -1.55 6.28 -14.28
C ILE A 61 -1.98 6.80 -12.92
N LYS A 62 -2.26 8.10 -12.82
CA LYS A 62 -2.54 8.75 -11.54
C LYS A 62 -3.79 8.22 -10.85
N LEU A 63 -3.71 8.14 -9.52
CA LEU A 63 -4.86 7.75 -8.70
C LEU A 63 -5.83 8.91 -8.46
N GLY A 64 -5.34 10.14 -8.52
CA GLY A 64 -6.16 11.31 -8.25
C GLY A 64 -6.09 11.82 -6.83
N ASN A 65 -5.24 11.25 -5.99
CA ASN A 65 -5.05 11.69 -4.62
C ASN A 65 -3.55 11.69 -4.32
N SER A 66 -3.00 12.87 -4.10
CA SER A 66 -1.55 13.00 -3.91
C SER A 66 -1.04 12.32 -2.64
N ASP A 67 -1.83 12.31 -1.57
CA ASP A 67 -1.41 11.65 -0.33
C ASP A 67 -1.29 10.15 -0.53
N HIS A 68 -2.21 9.56 -1.27
CA HIS A 68 -2.18 8.14 -1.57
C HIS A 68 -0.99 7.81 -2.47
N GLU A 69 -0.76 8.65 -3.47
CA GLU A 69 0.35 8.47 -4.39
C GLU A 69 1.69 8.59 -3.69
N ASP A 70 1.83 9.56 -2.80
CA ASP A 70 3.06 9.75 -2.06
C ASP A 70 3.35 8.57 -1.13
N PHE A 71 2.33 8.04 -0.49
CA PHE A 71 2.49 6.87 0.36
C PHE A 71 3.01 5.68 -0.44
N ILE A 72 2.43 5.45 -1.61
CA ILE A 72 2.84 4.34 -2.46
C ILE A 72 4.29 4.52 -2.92
N LYS A 73 4.66 5.72 -3.34
CA LYS A 73 6.03 6.00 -3.76
C LYS A 73 7.02 5.81 -2.63
N LYS A 74 6.62 6.17 -1.42
CA LYS A 74 7.49 6.10 -0.26
C LYS A 74 7.70 4.68 0.23
N TYR A 75 6.65 3.88 0.25
CA TYR A 75 6.68 2.57 0.89
C TYR A 75 6.54 1.38 -0.04
N LEU A 76 5.73 1.49 -1.07
CA LEU A 76 5.43 0.35 -1.93
C LEU A 76 6.28 0.33 -3.20
N LYS A 77 6.38 1.44 -3.88
CA LYS A 77 7.11 1.51 -5.14
C LYS A 77 8.62 1.34 -4.98
N LYS A 78 9.10 1.47 -3.77
CA LYS A 78 10.50 1.33 -3.44
C LYS A 78 11.10 -0.03 -3.78
N TYR A 79 10.28 -1.05 -3.89
CA TYR A 79 10.73 -2.41 -4.16
C TYR A 79 10.75 -2.75 -5.63
N GLU A 80 10.44 -1.79 -6.45
CA GLU A 80 10.39 -2.01 -7.85
C GLU A 80 11.72 -1.88 -8.48
N LYS A 81 12.55 -2.57 -8.29
CA LYS A 81 13.83 -2.40 -8.94
C LYS A 81 14.13 -3.50 -9.93
#